data_19df1709634158dfe23f4da6b091740e
#
_entry.id   19df1709634158dfe23f4da6b091740e
#
_cell.length_a   1.000
_cell.length_b   1.000
_cell.length_c   1.000
_cell.angle_alpha   90.00
_cell.angle_beta   90.00
_cell.angle_gamma   90.00
#
_symmetry.space_group_name_H-M   'P 1'
#
loop_
_entity.id
_entity.type
_entity.pdbx_description
1 polymer ?
#
loop_
_entity_poly.entity_id
_entity_poly.type
_entity_poly.pdbx_seq_one_letter_code
_entity_poly.pdbx_strand_id
1 'polypeptide(L)'
;MNLQTVAACLHKAPIFSDLSDAELVALSEIAVLKRFSPGDNLFLEGDDCEGMYVLWTGSVRLYKMAQSGREQVLSIEGPGDAVAELPVFDAGPYPASARAVSEVATLFLSSQKLRQLCLAHPTLALKVLKVVGRRLRRLVTLIEELSFTTVRHRLIGFLLKCAQHHRQGNRAEFSLPDSHQEIASHIGTVRELVSRNLSRLGVEGLIHLENKKCVIPDLQKLCDEHDAGE
;
A
#
# COMPACT_ATOMS: atom_id res chain seq x y z
N MET A 1 10.69 -25.43 -10.98
CA MET A 1 10.24 -24.63 -9.82
C MET A 1 9.06 -25.34 -9.19
N ASN A 2 8.99 -25.48 -7.84
CA ASN A 2 7.87 -26.16 -7.20
C ASN A 2 6.62 -25.25 -7.26
N LEU A 3 5.52 -25.73 -7.85
CA LEU A 3 4.26 -24.98 -8.00
C LEU A 3 3.70 -24.49 -6.65
N GLN A 4 3.83 -25.27 -5.58
CA GLN A 4 3.39 -24.87 -4.25
C GLN A 4 4.15 -23.64 -3.71
N THR A 5 5.46 -23.58 -3.96
CA THR A 5 6.28 -22.44 -3.54
C THR A 5 5.93 -21.17 -4.35
N VAL A 6 5.61 -21.34 -5.65
CA VAL A 6 5.14 -20.25 -6.51
C VAL A 6 3.78 -19.75 -6.04
N ALA A 7 2.83 -20.66 -5.79
CA ALA A 7 1.49 -20.33 -5.29
C ALA A 7 1.56 -19.57 -3.96
N ALA A 8 2.41 -20.01 -3.04
CA ALA A 8 2.62 -19.32 -1.75
C ALA A 8 3.20 -17.90 -1.90
N CYS A 9 4.05 -17.68 -2.91
CA CYS A 9 4.54 -16.33 -3.23
C CYS A 9 3.43 -15.47 -3.83
N LEU A 10 2.68 -15.99 -4.80
CA LEU A 10 1.58 -15.28 -5.45
C LEU A 10 0.47 -14.92 -4.46
N HIS A 11 0.18 -15.79 -3.49
CA HIS A 11 -0.84 -15.53 -2.46
C HIS A 11 -0.50 -14.34 -1.55
N LYS A 12 0.79 -14.01 -1.38
CA LYS A 12 1.21 -12.83 -0.61
C LYS A 12 0.84 -11.52 -1.29
N ALA A 13 0.74 -11.51 -2.63
CA ALA A 13 0.35 -10.32 -3.36
C ALA A 13 -1.12 -9.95 -3.04
N PRO A 14 -1.39 -8.72 -2.56
CA PRO A 14 -2.73 -8.32 -2.14
C PRO A 14 -3.80 -8.51 -3.20
N ILE A 15 -3.42 -8.39 -4.50
CA ILE A 15 -4.36 -8.58 -5.62
C ILE A 15 -4.83 -10.03 -5.76
N PHE A 16 -4.09 -11.00 -5.24
CA PHE A 16 -4.39 -12.43 -5.29
C PHE A 16 -4.80 -13.02 -3.93
N SER A 17 -4.95 -12.19 -2.89
CA SER A 17 -5.24 -12.62 -1.52
C SER A 17 -6.53 -13.41 -1.35
N ASP A 18 -7.53 -13.20 -2.22
CA ASP A 18 -8.85 -13.87 -2.15
C ASP A 18 -8.92 -15.13 -3.03
N LEU A 19 -7.82 -15.51 -3.71
CA LEU A 19 -7.80 -16.69 -4.57
C LEU A 19 -7.75 -17.98 -3.74
N SER A 20 -8.43 -19.02 -4.25
CA SER A 20 -8.35 -20.37 -3.70
C SER A 20 -7.04 -21.06 -4.13
N ASP A 21 -6.67 -22.14 -3.44
CA ASP A 21 -5.48 -22.93 -3.78
C ASP A 21 -5.49 -23.40 -5.23
N ALA A 22 -6.64 -23.84 -5.76
CA ALA A 22 -6.79 -24.27 -7.15
C ALA A 22 -6.53 -23.13 -8.14
N GLU A 23 -7.02 -21.91 -7.85
CA GLU A 23 -6.79 -20.74 -8.68
C GLU A 23 -5.33 -20.26 -8.60
N LEU A 24 -4.71 -20.37 -7.42
CA LEU A 24 -3.28 -20.07 -7.23
C LEU A 24 -2.38 -21.07 -7.98
N VAL A 25 -2.75 -22.34 -8.02
CA VAL A 25 -2.05 -23.35 -8.83
C VAL A 25 -2.15 -22.99 -10.31
N ALA A 26 -3.36 -22.72 -10.83
CA ALA A 26 -3.56 -22.30 -12.23
C ALA A 26 -2.76 -21.04 -12.58
N LEU A 27 -2.70 -20.06 -11.66
CA LEU A 27 -1.90 -18.86 -11.82
C LEU A 27 -0.39 -19.17 -11.83
N SER A 28 0.04 -20.15 -11.01
CA SER A 28 1.42 -20.59 -10.93
C SER A 28 1.93 -21.27 -12.21
N GLU A 29 1.05 -21.91 -12.96
CA GLU A 29 1.39 -22.59 -14.24
C GLU A 29 1.77 -21.59 -15.34
N ILE A 30 1.22 -20.36 -15.28
CA ILE A 30 1.55 -19.31 -16.25
C ILE A 30 2.68 -18.38 -15.79
N ALA A 31 3.12 -18.51 -14.53
CA ALA A 31 4.16 -17.67 -13.95
C ALA A 31 5.55 -18.06 -14.47
N VAL A 32 6.34 -17.05 -14.82
CA VAL A 32 7.72 -17.20 -15.29
C VAL A 32 8.66 -16.51 -14.31
N LEU A 33 9.68 -17.22 -13.83
CA LEU A 33 10.72 -16.63 -12.99
C LEU A 33 11.60 -15.72 -13.85
N LYS A 34 11.66 -14.43 -13.52
CA LYS A 34 12.62 -13.46 -14.08
C LYS A 34 13.56 -12.99 -12.98
N ARG A 35 14.82 -12.70 -13.33
CA ARG A 35 15.85 -12.19 -12.43
C ARG A 35 16.40 -10.89 -12.98
N PHE A 36 16.75 -9.96 -12.08
CA PHE A 36 17.29 -8.65 -12.43
C PHE A 36 18.43 -8.33 -11.46
N SER A 37 19.53 -7.80 -12.01
CA SER A 37 20.63 -7.25 -11.22
C SER A 37 20.34 -5.82 -10.74
N PRO A 38 21.02 -5.33 -9.71
CA PRO A 38 20.88 -3.95 -9.26
C PRO A 38 21.10 -2.97 -10.41
N GLY A 39 20.15 -2.06 -10.60
CA GLY A 39 20.17 -1.08 -11.70
C GLY A 39 19.40 -1.49 -12.95
N ASP A 40 19.07 -2.78 -13.13
CA ASP A 40 18.27 -3.23 -14.29
C ASP A 40 16.84 -2.66 -14.21
N ASN A 41 16.31 -2.25 -15.36
CA ASN A 41 14.89 -1.89 -15.45
C ASN A 41 14.05 -3.16 -15.71
N LEU A 42 12.96 -3.29 -14.97
CA LEU A 42 11.94 -4.30 -15.22
C LEU A 42 11.06 -3.88 -16.40
N PHE A 43 10.72 -2.60 -16.45
CA PHE A 43 9.98 -1.91 -17.51
C PHE A 43 10.15 -0.39 -17.39
N LEU A 44 9.81 0.34 -18.45
CA LEU A 44 9.87 1.80 -18.49
C LEU A 44 8.45 2.40 -18.60
N GLU A 45 8.29 3.62 -18.07
CA GLU A 45 7.06 4.41 -18.21
C GLU A 45 6.75 4.65 -19.69
N GLY A 46 5.52 4.40 -20.09
CA GLY A 46 5.04 4.60 -21.46
C GLY A 46 5.21 3.39 -22.38
N ASP A 47 5.99 2.38 -21.99
CA ASP A 47 6.09 1.14 -22.76
C ASP A 47 4.78 0.34 -22.69
N ASP A 48 4.51 -0.45 -23.75
CA ASP A 48 3.37 -1.37 -23.78
C ASP A 48 3.45 -2.40 -22.66
N CYS A 49 2.32 -2.67 -22.01
CA CYS A 49 2.28 -3.60 -20.89
C CYS A 49 2.38 -5.06 -21.35
N GLU A 50 3.56 -5.65 -21.23
CA GLU A 50 3.76 -7.09 -21.45
C GLU A 50 3.16 -7.97 -20.35
N GLY A 51 3.09 -7.48 -19.12
CA GLY A 51 2.61 -8.21 -17.96
C GLY A 51 2.93 -7.53 -16.64
N MET A 52 2.60 -8.22 -15.55
CA MET A 52 2.89 -7.78 -14.18
C MET A 52 3.95 -8.67 -13.52
N TYR A 53 4.52 -8.16 -12.45
CA TYR A 53 5.54 -8.85 -11.67
C TYR A 53 5.09 -8.98 -10.21
N VAL A 54 5.27 -10.15 -9.60
CA VAL A 54 5.16 -10.34 -8.15
C VAL A 54 6.58 -10.59 -7.62
N LEU A 55 7.01 -9.76 -6.67
CA LEU A 55 8.36 -9.84 -6.13
C LEU A 55 8.49 -11.06 -5.22
N TRP A 56 9.50 -11.89 -5.51
CA TRP A 56 9.86 -13.04 -4.68
C TRP A 56 10.96 -12.68 -3.69
N THR A 57 12.03 -12.05 -4.18
CA THR A 57 13.15 -11.57 -3.37
C THR A 57 13.65 -10.23 -3.90
N GLY A 58 14.35 -9.49 -3.04
CA GLY A 58 14.93 -8.20 -3.40
C GLY A 58 13.93 -7.05 -3.31
N SER A 59 14.33 -5.89 -3.82
CA SER A 59 13.50 -4.68 -3.82
C SER A 59 13.56 -3.95 -5.15
N VAL A 60 12.42 -3.36 -5.53
CA VAL A 60 12.21 -2.62 -6.78
C VAL A 60 11.72 -1.22 -6.46
N ARG A 61 12.30 -0.22 -7.09
CA ARG A 61 11.90 1.17 -6.99
C ARG A 61 11.01 1.54 -8.16
N LEU A 62 9.81 2.04 -7.86
CA LEU A 62 8.92 2.67 -8.84
C LEU A 62 9.22 4.16 -8.90
N TYR A 63 9.38 4.72 -10.11
CA TYR A 63 9.74 6.11 -10.28
C TYR A 63 9.17 6.70 -11.57
N LYS A 64 9.05 8.03 -11.59
CA LYS A 64 8.76 8.82 -12.79
C LYS A 64 9.90 9.78 -13.09
N MET A 65 10.10 10.06 -14.37
CA MET A 65 11.02 11.10 -14.82
C MET A 65 10.27 12.39 -15.07
N ALA A 66 10.64 13.45 -14.35
CA ALA A 66 10.13 14.79 -14.67
C ALA A 66 10.76 15.29 -15.99
N GLN A 67 10.10 16.26 -16.67
CA GLN A 67 10.62 16.88 -17.87
C GLN A 67 12.02 17.51 -17.67
N SER A 68 12.35 17.89 -16.44
CA SER A 68 13.67 18.39 -16.04
C SER A 68 14.76 17.32 -15.96
N GLY A 69 14.45 16.06 -16.23
CA GLY A 69 15.35 14.90 -16.06
C GLY A 69 15.50 14.43 -14.59
N ARG A 70 14.80 15.05 -13.63
CA ARG A 70 14.84 14.61 -12.24
C ARG A 70 13.96 13.39 -12.03
N GLU A 71 14.53 12.36 -11.40
CA GLU A 71 13.80 11.16 -10.99
C GLU A 71 12.99 11.46 -9.71
N GLN A 72 11.69 11.13 -9.75
CA GLN A 72 10.82 11.16 -8.57
C GLN A 72 10.45 9.74 -8.19
N VAL A 73 10.92 9.28 -7.04
CA VAL A 73 10.57 7.99 -6.48
C VAL A 73 9.13 8.04 -5.97
N LEU A 74 8.32 7.08 -6.42
CA LEU A 74 6.93 6.90 -6.00
C LEU A 74 6.84 5.96 -4.80
N SER A 75 7.52 4.80 -4.91
CA SER A 75 7.56 3.79 -3.84
C SER A 75 8.75 2.86 -4.01
N ILE A 76 9.03 2.07 -2.98
CA ILE A 76 9.95 0.92 -3.02
C ILE A 76 9.15 -0.30 -2.59
N GLU A 77 9.07 -1.28 -3.48
CA GLU A 77 8.32 -2.51 -3.31
C GLU A 77 9.26 -3.65 -2.92
N GLY A 78 8.77 -4.58 -2.11
CA GLY A 78 9.52 -5.72 -1.57
C GLY A 78 8.88 -7.09 -1.83
N PRO A 79 9.39 -8.17 -1.20
CA PRO A 79 8.87 -9.52 -1.40
C PRO A 79 7.39 -9.64 -1.02
N GLY A 80 6.59 -10.14 -1.95
CA GLY A 80 5.14 -10.28 -1.82
C GLY A 80 4.36 -9.13 -2.47
N ASP A 81 5.01 -8.03 -2.83
CA ASP A 81 4.34 -6.94 -3.55
C ASP A 81 4.19 -7.27 -5.03
N ALA A 82 3.15 -6.70 -5.64
CA ALA A 82 2.90 -6.76 -7.08
C ALA A 82 3.14 -5.39 -7.70
N VAL A 83 3.79 -5.37 -8.87
CA VAL A 83 4.01 -4.15 -9.65
C VAL A 83 3.45 -4.33 -11.07
N ALA A 84 2.95 -3.23 -11.64
CA ALA A 84 2.31 -3.18 -12.96
C ALA A 84 1.01 -4.00 -13.06
N GLU A 85 0.26 -4.14 -11.97
CA GLU A 85 -1.02 -4.85 -11.99
C GLU A 85 -2.12 -4.10 -12.76
N LEU A 86 -2.12 -2.76 -12.76
CA LEU A 86 -3.17 -1.97 -13.43
C LEU A 86 -3.16 -2.13 -14.95
N PRO A 87 -2.05 -1.90 -15.66
CA PRO A 87 -2.04 -1.93 -17.12
C PRO A 87 -2.31 -3.32 -17.71
N VAL A 88 -2.15 -4.38 -16.93
CA VAL A 88 -2.52 -5.73 -17.37
C VAL A 88 -4.03 -5.85 -17.61
N PHE A 89 -4.86 -5.15 -16.84
CA PHE A 89 -6.31 -5.25 -16.91
C PHE A 89 -6.95 -4.16 -17.78
N ASP A 90 -6.42 -2.94 -17.79
CA ASP A 90 -6.96 -1.82 -18.58
C ASP A 90 -6.33 -1.69 -19.97
N ALA A 91 -5.31 -2.51 -20.29
CA ALA A 91 -4.56 -2.48 -21.53
C ALA A 91 -3.83 -1.15 -21.82
N GLY A 92 -3.59 -0.35 -20.79
CA GLY A 92 -2.78 0.86 -20.88
C GLY A 92 -1.27 0.57 -20.89
N PRO A 93 -0.44 1.57 -21.16
CA PRO A 93 1.01 1.48 -21.02
C PRO A 93 1.40 1.45 -19.54
N TYR A 94 2.65 1.13 -19.24
CA TYR A 94 3.16 1.22 -17.87
C TYR A 94 3.10 2.67 -17.35
N PRO A 95 2.45 2.93 -16.21
CA PRO A 95 2.24 4.28 -15.71
C PRO A 95 3.47 4.90 -15.02
N ALA A 96 4.50 4.11 -14.75
CA ALA A 96 5.77 4.49 -14.15
C ALA A 96 6.86 3.51 -14.57
N SER A 97 8.13 3.86 -14.35
CA SER A 97 9.26 2.95 -14.54
C SER A 97 9.54 2.15 -13.28
N ALA A 98 10.06 0.92 -13.45
CA ALA A 98 10.48 0.04 -12.34
C ALA A 98 11.94 -0.38 -12.50
N ARG A 99 12.76 -0.18 -11.45
CA ARG A 99 14.18 -0.52 -11.42
C ARG A 99 14.55 -1.34 -10.20
N ALA A 100 15.35 -2.39 -10.41
CA ALA A 100 15.90 -3.20 -9.34
C ALA A 100 16.87 -2.38 -8.46
N VAL A 101 16.68 -2.41 -7.14
CA VAL A 101 17.55 -1.75 -6.15
C VAL A 101 18.59 -2.74 -5.62
N SER A 102 18.26 -4.02 -5.57
CA SER A 102 19.10 -5.14 -5.17
C SER A 102 19.05 -6.23 -6.23
N GLU A 103 19.66 -7.39 -5.97
CA GLU A 103 19.35 -8.61 -6.73
C GLU A 103 17.88 -8.98 -6.52
N VAL A 104 17.12 -9.07 -7.62
CA VAL A 104 15.67 -9.27 -7.60
C VAL A 104 15.32 -10.56 -8.33
N ALA A 105 14.47 -11.37 -7.72
CA ALA A 105 13.75 -12.45 -8.38
C ALA A 105 12.26 -12.14 -8.36
N THR A 106 11.59 -12.25 -9.51
CA THR A 106 10.15 -12.00 -9.66
C THR A 106 9.44 -13.14 -10.34
N LEU A 107 8.16 -13.27 -10.08
CA LEU A 107 7.21 -14.06 -10.87
C LEU A 107 6.54 -13.13 -11.87
N PHE A 108 6.88 -13.30 -13.15
CA PHE A 108 6.28 -12.55 -14.25
C PHE A 108 5.01 -13.25 -14.73
N LEU A 109 3.93 -12.53 -14.82
CA LEU A 109 2.63 -12.98 -15.35
C LEU A 109 2.34 -12.17 -16.61
N SER A 110 2.45 -12.81 -17.78
CA SER A 110 2.13 -12.17 -19.07
C SER A 110 0.67 -11.69 -19.10
N SER A 111 0.43 -10.46 -19.58
CA SER A 111 -0.90 -9.87 -19.72
C SER A 111 -1.82 -10.77 -20.56
N GLN A 112 -1.32 -11.33 -21.66
CA GLN A 112 -2.09 -12.22 -22.53
C GLN A 112 -2.52 -13.51 -21.80
N LYS A 113 -1.57 -14.20 -21.12
CA LYS A 113 -1.86 -15.44 -20.40
C LYS A 113 -2.80 -15.20 -19.22
N LEU A 114 -2.61 -14.10 -18.48
CA LEU A 114 -3.47 -13.75 -17.35
C LEU A 114 -4.89 -13.46 -17.81
N ARG A 115 -5.07 -12.75 -18.93
CA ARG A 115 -6.39 -12.53 -19.53
C ARG A 115 -7.06 -13.83 -19.97
N GLN A 116 -6.31 -14.73 -20.63
CA GLN A 116 -6.81 -16.05 -21.01
C GLN A 116 -7.25 -16.85 -19.78
N LEU A 117 -6.47 -16.83 -18.71
CA LEU A 117 -6.82 -17.47 -17.45
C LEU A 117 -8.08 -16.88 -16.83
N CYS A 118 -8.26 -15.56 -16.83
CA CYS A 118 -9.46 -14.90 -16.35
C CYS A 118 -10.70 -15.27 -17.18
N LEU A 119 -10.57 -15.43 -18.49
CA LEU A 119 -11.67 -15.87 -19.37
C LEU A 119 -12.02 -17.34 -19.13
N ALA A 120 -11.05 -18.20 -18.89
CA ALA A 120 -11.26 -19.61 -18.55
C ALA A 120 -11.82 -19.81 -17.12
N HIS A 121 -11.49 -18.92 -16.20
CA HIS A 121 -11.91 -18.93 -14.80
C HIS A 121 -12.52 -17.59 -14.38
N PRO A 122 -13.78 -17.31 -14.73
CA PRO A 122 -14.43 -16.01 -14.45
C PRO A 122 -14.48 -15.66 -12.96
N THR A 123 -14.54 -16.66 -12.08
CA THR A 123 -14.49 -16.47 -10.62
C THR A 123 -13.19 -15.82 -10.15
N LEU A 124 -12.07 -16.14 -10.77
CA LEU A 124 -10.76 -15.51 -10.52
C LEU A 124 -10.83 -14.01 -10.86
N ALA A 125 -11.36 -13.68 -12.03
CA ALA A 125 -11.52 -12.27 -12.45
C ALA A 125 -12.41 -11.49 -11.47
N LEU A 126 -13.52 -12.08 -11.00
CA LEU A 126 -14.40 -11.44 -10.02
C LEU A 126 -13.70 -11.21 -8.66
N LYS A 127 -12.84 -12.14 -8.22
CA LYS A 127 -12.06 -11.98 -6.99
C LYS A 127 -11.02 -10.86 -7.12
N VAL A 128 -10.31 -10.79 -8.23
CA VAL A 128 -9.38 -9.68 -8.53
C VAL A 128 -10.14 -8.35 -8.54
N LEU A 129 -11.27 -8.28 -9.24
CA LEU A 129 -12.12 -7.08 -9.29
C LEU A 129 -12.61 -6.65 -7.89
N LYS A 130 -12.94 -7.61 -7.02
CA LYS A 130 -13.31 -7.33 -5.63
C LYS A 130 -12.16 -6.66 -4.86
N VAL A 131 -10.92 -7.10 -5.04
CA VAL A 131 -9.74 -6.48 -4.41
C VAL A 131 -9.53 -5.06 -4.93
N VAL A 132 -9.60 -4.86 -6.25
CA VAL A 132 -9.50 -3.53 -6.88
C VAL A 132 -10.62 -2.61 -6.38
N GLY A 133 -11.85 -3.11 -6.30
CA GLY A 133 -12.98 -2.34 -5.76
C GLY A 133 -12.79 -1.92 -4.30
N ARG A 134 -12.19 -2.77 -3.46
CA ARG A 134 -11.83 -2.41 -2.07
C ARG A 134 -10.76 -1.32 -2.03
N ARG A 135 -9.73 -1.41 -2.88
CA ARG A 135 -8.68 -0.37 -3.00
C ARG A 135 -9.27 0.97 -3.45
N LEU A 136 -10.15 0.94 -4.46
CA LEU A 136 -10.81 2.16 -4.96
C LEU A 136 -11.66 2.83 -3.87
N ARG A 137 -12.48 2.08 -3.13
CA ARG A 137 -13.24 2.63 -2.01
C ARG A 137 -12.33 3.29 -0.98
N ARG A 138 -11.21 2.66 -0.63
CA ARG A 138 -10.22 3.25 0.30
C ARG A 138 -9.66 4.57 -0.23
N LEU A 139 -9.39 4.67 -1.53
CA LEU A 139 -8.92 5.92 -2.15
C LEU A 139 -9.99 7.01 -2.13
N VAL A 140 -11.25 6.66 -2.39
CA VAL A 140 -12.38 7.61 -2.29
C VAL A 140 -12.49 8.16 -0.87
N THR A 141 -12.49 7.30 0.14
CA THR A 141 -12.51 7.73 1.55
C THR A 141 -11.32 8.64 1.88
N LEU A 142 -10.12 8.31 1.39
CA LEU A 142 -8.94 9.18 1.59
C LEU A 142 -9.12 10.55 0.92
N ILE A 143 -9.68 10.60 -0.29
CA ILE A 143 -9.96 11.86 -0.99
C ILE A 143 -11.00 12.68 -0.20
N GLU A 144 -12.05 12.05 0.31
CA GLU A 144 -13.06 12.71 1.15
C GLU A 144 -12.41 13.28 2.41
N GLU A 145 -11.63 12.47 3.14
CA GLU A 145 -10.88 12.92 4.31
C GLU A 145 -9.94 14.10 3.99
N LEU A 146 -9.25 14.06 2.85
CA LEU A 146 -8.33 15.13 2.42
C LEU A 146 -9.08 16.41 2.01
N SER A 147 -10.28 16.28 1.47
CA SER A 147 -11.05 17.42 0.93
C SER A 147 -11.86 18.14 2.00
N PHE A 148 -12.35 17.42 3.00
CA PHE A 148 -13.29 17.95 3.99
C PHE A 148 -12.70 18.08 5.39
N THR A 149 -11.50 17.50 5.67
CA THR A 149 -10.93 17.51 7.01
C THR A 149 -9.54 18.12 7.08
N THR A 150 -9.22 18.78 8.19
CA THR A 150 -7.86 19.28 8.43
C THR A 150 -6.89 18.17 8.77
N VAL A 151 -5.58 18.40 8.61
CA VAL A 151 -4.53 17.45 9.04
C VAL A 151 -4.68 17.10 10.53
N ARG A 152 -5.10 18.08 11.35
CA ARG A 152 -5.36 17.89 12.78
C ARG A 152 -6.49 16.89 13.01
N HIS A 153 -7.61 17.05 12.33
CA HIS A 153 -8.78 16.18 12.42
C HIS A 153 -8.41 14.73 12.03
N ARG A 154 -7.75 14.55 10.88
CA ARG A 154 -7.29 13.21 10.43
C ARG A 154 -6.33 12.56 11.40
N LEU A 155 -5.42 13.34 12.00
CA LEU A 155 -4.49 12.84 13.01
C LEU A 155 -5.23 12.39 14.28
N ILE A 156 -6.19 13.16 14.76
CA ILE A 156 -7.03 12.78 15.92
C ILE A 156 -7.81 11.49 15.62
N GLY A 157 -8.44 11.39 14.45
CA GLY A 157 -9.13 10.17 14.02
C GLY A 157 -8.21 8.94 13.97
N PHE A 158 -6.96 9.10 13.50
CA PHE A 158 -5.94 8.05 13.54
C PHE A 158 -5.61 7.62 14.97
N LEU A 159 -5.37 8.58 15.88
CA LEU A 159 -5.08 8.29 17.29
C LEU A 159 -6.24 7.59 17.99
N LEU A 160 -7.49 8.00 17.72
CA LEU A 160 -8.69 7.35 18.24
C LEU A 160 -8.85 5.90 17.76
N LYS A 161 -8.55 5.63 16.48
CA LYS A 161 -8.52 4.26 15.93
C LYS A 161 -7.45 3.39 16.64
N CYS A 162 -6.25 3.92 16.85
CA CYS A 162 -5.21 3.21 17.62
C CYS A 162 -5.64 2.93 19.06
N ALA A 163 -6.36 3.86 19.66
CA ALA A 163 -6.83 3.73 21.05
C ALA A 163 -7.93 2.67 21.25
N GLN A 164 -8.68 2.28 20.20
CA GLN A 164 -9.86 1.39 20.32
C GLN A 164 -9.56 0.08 21.06
N HIS A 165 -8.39 -0.54 20.79
CA HIS A 165 -7.98 -1.81 21.41
C HIS A 165 -7.18 -1.65 22.71
N HIS A 166 -6.96 -0.41 23.17
CA HIS A 166 -6.09 -0.09 24.31
C HIS A 166 -6.82 0.77 25.36
N ARG A 167 -8.17 0.78 25.33
CA ARG A 167 -9.01 1.57 26.25
C ARG A 167 -8.97 1.01 27.67
N GLN A 168 -8.81 1.92 28.64
CA GLN A 168 -8.98 1.67 30.06
C GLN A 168 -9.94 2.74 30.62
N GLY A 169 -11.24 2.48 30.52
CA GLY A 169 -12.27 3.48 30.79
C GLY A 169 -12.21 4.63 29.79
N ASN A 170 -12.02 5.87 30.30
CA ASN A 170 -11.91 7.08 29.47
C ASN A 170 -10.44 7.43 29.10
N ARG A 171 -9.47 6.55 29.42
CA ARG A 171 -8.06 6.68 29.09
C ARG A 171 -7.62 5.60 28.10
N ALA A 172 -6.60 5.89 27.30
CA ALA A 172 -5.93 4.88 26.48
C ALA A 172 -4.41 5.10 26.47
N GLU A 173 -3.65 4.00 26.38
CA GLU A 173 -2.19 4.03 26.26
C GLU A 173 -1.76 2.99 25.20
N PHE A 174 -1.01 3.40 24.18
CA PHE A 174 -0.56 2.55 23.10
C PHE A 174 0.74 3.05 22.49
N SER A 175 1.42 2.19 21.73
CA SER A 175 2.62 2.57 21.00
C SER A 175 2.25 3.14 19.63
N LEU A 176 2.84 4.29 19.29
CA LEU A 176 2.74 4.84 17.93
C LEU A 176 3.61 4.06 16.95
N PRO A 177 3.29 4.10 15.64
CA PRO A 177 4.19 3.63 14.59
C PRO A 177 5.60 4.21 14.72
N ASP A 178 6.60 3.48 14.20
CA ASP A 178 8.01 3.78 14.40
C ASP A 178 8.47 5.15 13.88
N SER A 179 7.75 5.73 12.92
CA SER A 179 8.09 7.03 12.36
C SER A 179 6.87 7.92 12.10
N HIS A 180 7.07 9.24 12.26
CA HIS A 180 6.08 10.24 11.82
C HIS A 180 5.80 10.19 10.31
N GLN A 181 6.74 9.66 9.51
CA GLN A 181 6.55 9.43 8.08
C GLN A 181 5.48 8.37 7.81
N GLU A 182 5.46 7.33 8.61
CA GLU A 182 4.47 6.26 8.53
C GLU A 182 3.07 6.77 8.89
N ILE A 183 2.96 7.55 9.98
CA ILE A 183 1.71 8.24 10.33
C ILE A 183 1.27 9.17 9.19
N ALA A 184 2.20 9.94 8.62
CA ALA A 184 1.91 10.85 7.52
C ALA A 184 1.35 10.11 6.31
N SER A 185 1.90 8.95 5.97
CA SER A 185 1.39 8.08 4.89
C SER A 185 -0.02 7.57 5.16
N HIS A 186 -0.35 7.26 6.43
CA HIS A 186 -1.68 6.79 6.83
C HIS A 186 -2.76 7.87 6.74
N ILE A 187 -2.41 9.13 7.07
CA ILE A 187 -3.38 10.24 7.10
C ILE A 187 -3.26 11.19 5.90
N GLY A 188 -2.48 10.83 4.87
CA GLY A 188 -2.36 11.58 3.63
C GLY A 188 -1.76 12.98 3.83
N THR A 189 -0.57 13.07 4.47
CA THR A 189 0.13 14.34 4.71
C THR A 189 1.65 14.15 4.70
N VAL A 190 2.40 15.16 5.12
CA VAL A 190 3.86 15.13 5.24
C VAL A 190 4.31 15.06 6.70
N ARG A 191 5.50 14.48 6.93
CA ARG A 191 6.09 14.24 8.26
C ARG A 191 6.09 15.49 9.16
N GLU A 192 6.41 16.64 8.58
CA GLU A 192 6.52 17.92 9.30
C GLU A 192 5.19 18.36 9.91
N LEU A 193 4.08 18.15 9.16
CA LEU A 193 2.74 18.48 9.64
C LEU A 193 2.26 17.52 10.73
N VAL A 194 2.61 16.23 10.65
CA VAL A 194 2.36 15.27 11.72
C VAL A 194 3.09 15.70 13.00
N SER A 195 4.41 15.96 12.91
CA SER A 195 5.22 16.38 14.05
C SER A 195 4.67 17.63 14.74
N ARG A 196 4.31 18.64 13.93
CA ARG A 196 3.74 19.91 14.44
C ARG A 196 2.39 19.70 15.15
N ASN A 197 1.50 18.89 14.56
CA ASN A 197 0.18 18.64 15.14
C ASN A 197 0.28 17.77 16.40
N LEU A 198 1.13 16.74 16.44
CA LEU A 198 1.38 15.95 17.65
C LEU A 198 1.90 16.83 18.80
N SER A 199 2.87 17.71 18.53
CA SER A 199 3.39 18.65 19.53
C SER A 199 2.30 19.58 20.04
N ARG A 200 1.43 20.09 19.15
CA ARG A 200 0.31 20.96 19.52
C ARG A 200 -0.73 20.26 20.38
N LEU A 201 -1.12 19.03 20.01
CA LEU A 201 -2.03 18.20 20.83
C LEU A 201 -1.44 17.93 22.22
N GLY A 202 -0.10 17.75 22.30
CA GLY A 202 0.60 17.59 23.58
C GLY A 202 0.54 18.84 24.46
N VAL A 203 0.81 20.02 23.89
CA VAL A 203 0.73 21.32 24.60
C VAL A 203 -0.70 21.58 25.10
N GLU A 204 -1.71 21.22 24.32
CA GLU A 204 -3.13 21.34 24.68
C GLU A 204 -3.60 20.30 25.71
N GLY A 205 -2.72 19.35 26.09
CA GLY A 205 -3.01 18.31 27.08
C GLY A 205 -3.99 17.25 26.59
N LEU A 206 -4.22 17.14 25.28
CA LEU A 206 -5.07 16.12 24.66
C LEU A 206 -4.38 14.77 24.56
N ILE A 207 -3.06 14.78 24.45
CA ILE A 207 -2.21 13.59 24.44
C ILE A 207 -0.92 13.84 25.24
N HIS A 208 -0.27 12.77 25.70
CA HIS A 208 1.11 12.81 26.21
C HIS A 208 1.95 11.81 25.40
N LEU A 209 3.13 12.26 24.95
CA LEU A 209 4.06 11.45 24.15
C LEU A 209 5.34 11.23 24.95
N GLU A 210 5.67 9.98 25.25
CA GLU A 210 6.94 9.57 25.87
C GLU A 210 7.50 8.34 25.17
N ASN A 211 8.70 8.43 24.63
CA ASN A 211 9.43 7.30 24.04
C ASN A 211 8.56 6.41 23.10
N LYS A 212 7.87 7.01 22.15
CA LYS A 212 6.92 6.37 21.21
C LYS A 212 5.61 5.87 21.85
N LYS A 213 5.40 6.01 23.14
CA LYS A 213 4.11 5.78 23.77
C LYS A 213 3.24 7.01 23.67
N CYS A 214 2.00 6.82 23.25
CA CYS A 214 0.96 7.84 23.26
C CYS A 214 -0.03 7.51 24.37
N VAL A 215 -0.24 8.46 25.26
CA VAL A 215 -1.25 8.40 26.29
C VAL A 215 -2.32 9.42 25.98
N ILE A 216 -3.56 9.00 25.87
CA ILE A 216 -4.73 9.85 25.79
C ILE A 216 -5.36 9.88 27.16
N PRO A 217 -5.26 10.98 27.93
CA PRO A 217 -5.75 11.04 29.29
C PRO A 217 -7.29 11.07 29.36
N ASP A 218 -7.93 11.64 28.36
CA ASP A 218 -9.39 11.80 28.26
C ASP A 218 -9.84 11.56 26.81
N LEU A 219 -10.37 10.35 26.56
CA LEU A 219 -10.86 9.94 25.23
C LEU A 219 -12.09 10.76 24.80
N GLN A 220 -12.97 11.11 25.75
CA GLN A 220 -14.17 11.88 25.41
C GLN A 220 -13.77 13.26 24.89
N LYS A 221 -12.85 13.94 25.59
CA LYS A 221 -12.35 15.26 25.19
C LYS A 221 -11.70 15.21 23.80
N LEU A 222 -10.97 14.13 23.48
CA LEU A 222 -10.36 13.97 22.17
C LEU A 222 -11.40 13.66 21.08
N CYS A 223 -12.48 12.92 21.40
CA CYS A 223 -13.62 12.73 20.50
C CYS A 223 -14.35 14.05 20.22
N ASP A 224 -14.63 14.83 21.27
CA ASP A 224 -15.30 16.13 21.13
C ASP A 224 -14.50 17.09 20.24
N GLU A 225 -13.16 17.08 20.36
CA GLU A 225 -12.25 17.86 19.49
C GLU A 225 -12.25 17.35 18.04
N HIS A 226 -12.42 16.03 17.84
CA HIS A 226 -12.58 15.46 16.51
C HIS A 226 -13.89 15.93 15.88
N ASP A 227 -15.00 15.82 16.59
CA ASP A 227 -16.34 16.15 16.08
C ASP A 227 -16.52 17.67 15.85
N ALA A 228 -15.78 18.52 16.57
CA ALA A 228 -15.77 19.96 16.38
C ALA A 228 -14.94 20.43 15.16
N GLY A 229 -14.16 19.56 14.57
CA GLY A 229 -13.28 19.85 13.42
C GLY A 229 -13.89 19.59 12.04
N GLU A 230 -15.19 19.20 11.98
CA GLU A 230 -15.94 19.03 10.72
C GLU A 230 -16.41 20.36 10.12
#